data_f34ddfa9989f15fd5f5742da768dac52
#
_entry.id   f34ddfa9989f15fd5f5742da768dac52
#
_cell.length_a   1.000
_cell.length_b   1.000
_cell.length_c   1.000
_cell.angle_alpha   90.00
_cell.angle_beta   90.00
_cell.angle_gamma   90.00
#
_symmetry.space_group_name_H-M   'P 1'
#
loop_
_entity.id
_entity.type
_entity.pdbx_description
1 polymer ?
#
loop_
_entity_poly.entity_id
_entity_poly.type
_entity_poly.pdbx_seq_one_letter_code
_entity_poly.pdbx_strand_id
1 'polypeptide(L)'
;MDILLVDHPLVAARLSIMRDERTNNSSFRAALADLGTMLIYEASRDLRVEQFPLTTPVAATTGTRLADPPIIVPVVRAGLGMIDPALKMIPDAQVGFIGLARNEVTHEPVPYLEALPDDLSGRTVFVVDPMLATGGSLLHAVRILADRGATDITAVCMVSAQPGVD
;
A
#
# COMPACT_ATOMS: atom_id res chain seq x y z
N MET A 1 -6.09 -8.38 -14.15
CA MET A 1 -5.93 -7.65 -12.87
C MET A 1 -7.22 -7.81 -12.10
N ASP A 2 -7.15 -8.27 -10.85
CA ASP A 2 -8.34 -8.38 -10.00
C ASP A 2 -8.46 -7.10 -9.19
N ILE A 3 -9.68 -6.56 -9.09
CA ILE A 3 -9.95 -5.32 -8.36
C ILE A 3 -10.86 -5.64 -7.19
N LEU A 4 -10.40 -5.32 -5.98
CA LEU A 4 -11.19 -5.39 -4.77
C LEU A 4 -11.64 -3.99 -4.36
N LEU A 5 -12.94 -3.73 -4.44
CA LEU A 5 -13.53 -2.52 -3.87
C LEU A 5 -13.87 -2.76 -2.40
N VAL A 6 -13.25 -1.98 -1.52
CA VAL A 6 -13.53 -2.07 -0.07
C VAL A 6 -14.79 -1.26 0.24
N ASP A 7 -15.93 -1.95 0.22
CA ASP A 7 -17.24 -1.36 0.54
C ASP A 7 -17.55 -1.54 2.04
N HIS A 8 -17.20 -0.51 2.83
CA HIS A 8 -17.42 -0.49 4.27
C HIS A 8 -17.88 0.91 4.74
N PRO A 9 -18.89 1.02 5.63
CA PRO A 9 -19.41 2.32 6.10
C PRO A 9 -18.34 3.26 6.68
N LEU A 10 -17.36 2.73 7.41
CA LEU A 10 -16.26 3.54 7.96
C LEU A 10 -15.33 4.06 6.85
N VAL A 11 -15.06 3.25 5.81
CA VAL A 11 -14.29 3.67 4.63
C VAL A 11 -15.03 4.79 3.92
N ALA A 12 -16.33 4.63 3.65
CA ALA A 12 -17.17 5.65 3.02
C ALA A 12 -17.20 6.96 3.81
N ALA A 13 -17.29 6.88 5.14
CA ALA A 13 -17.28 8.06 6.01
C ALA A 13 -15.92 8.81 5.94
N ARG A 14 -14.80 8.12 5.99
CA ARG A 14 -13.46 8.73 5.88
C ARG A 14 -13.19 9.29 4.48
N LEU A 15 -13.62 8.55 3.46
CA LEU A 15 -13.52 9.00 2.07
C LEU A 15 -14.31 10.29 1.83
N SER A 16 -15.48 10.45 2.45
CA SER A 16 -16.27 11.68 2.38
C SER A 16 -15.50 12.88 2.90
N ILE A 17 -14.76 12.72 4.02
CA ILE A 17 -13.90 13.78 4.55
C ILE A 17 -12.79 14.13 3.55
N MET A 18 -12.13 13.14 2.96
CA MET A 18 -11.04 13.39 1.98
C MET A 18 -11.54 14.08 0.70
N ARG A 19 -12.79 13.86 0.32
CA ARG A 19 -13.37 14.39 -0.93
C ARG A 19 -14.00 15.76 -0.78
N ASP A 20 -14.24 16.23 0.45
CA ASP A 20 -14.83 17.56 0.67
C ASP A 20 -13.73 18.64 0.49
N GLU A 21 -13.93 19.54 -0.48
CA GLU A 21 -13.00 20.64 -0.78
C GLU A 21 -12.75 21.59 0.42
N ARG A 22 -13.65 21.60 1.41
CA ARG A 22 -13.54 22.40 2.63
C ARG A 22 -12.71 21.74 3.70
N THR A 23 -12.29 20.49 3.49
CA THR A 23 -11.49 19.75 4.49
C THR A 23 -10.12 20.38 4.64
N ASN A 24 -9.79 20.78 5.87
CA ASN A 24 -8.46 21.30 6.17
C ASN A 24 -7.38 20.21 6.15
N ASN A 25 -6.12 20.63 6.06
CA ASN A 25 -4.96 19.71 5.93
C ASN A 25 -4.83 18.72 7.11
N SER A 26 -5.23 19.10 8.32
CA SER A 26 -5.16 18.23 9.49
C SER A 26 -6.19 17.10 9.39
N SER A 27 -7.44 17.46 9.11
CA SER A 27 -8.53 16.48 8.94
C SER A 27 -8.29 15.57 7.74
N PHE A 28 -7.75 16.12 6.64
CA PHE A 28 -7.37 15.33 5.46
C PHE A 28 -6.32 14.27 5.81
N ARG A 29 -5.23 14.66 6.49
CA ARG A 29 -4.19 13.70 6.91
C ARG A 29 -4.70 12.65 7.88
N ALA A 30 -5.59 13.02 8.81
CA ALA A 30 -6.21 12.06 9.71
C ALA A 30 -7.08 11.04 8.95
N ALA A 31 -7.93 11.50 8.04
CA ALA A 31 -8.76 10.63 7.20
C ALA A 31 -7.90 9.72 6.29
N LEU A 32 -6.80 10.25 5.74
CA LEU A 32 -5.83 9.47 4.95
C LEU A 32 -5.19 8.37 5.77
N ALA A 33 -4.77 8.66 7.01
CA ALA A 33 -4.18 7.65 7.89
C ALA A 33 -5.19 6.57 8.28
N ASP A 34 -6.43 6.95 8.60
CA ASP A 34 -7.51 6.00 8.92
C ASP A 34 -7.81 5.08 7.72
N LEU A 35 -7.97 5.65 6.52
CA LEU A 35 -8.20 4.89 5.29
C LEU A 35 -7.02 3.98 4.96
N GLY A 36 -5.78 4.49 5.08
CA GLY A 36 -4.58 3.69 4.90
C GLY A 36 -4.57 2.45 5.80
N THR A 37 -4.92 2.61 7.07
CA THR A 37 -5.03 1.49 8.02
C THR A 37 -6.07 0.46 7.56
N MET A 38 -7.28 0.91 7.17
CA MET A 38 -8.37 0.03 6.74
C MET A 38 -8.02 -0.73 5.45
N LEU A 39 -7.41 -0.05 4.48
CA LEU A 39 -7.04 -0.65 3.21
C LEU A 39 -5.88 -1.64 3.34
N ILE A 40 -4.87 -1.32 4.16
CA ILE A 40 -3.78 -2.27 4.45
C ILE A 40 -4.30 -3.49 5.21
N TYR A 41 -5.22 -3.31 6.15
CA TYR A 41 -5.89 -4.43 6.82
C TYR A 41 -6.57 -5.36 5.80
N GLU A 42 -7.30 -4.81 4.85
CA GLU A 42 -7.98 -5.60 3.82
C GLU A 42 -6.97 -6.23 2.83
N ALA A 43 -5.97 -5.50 2.38
CA ALA A 43 -4.91 -6.01 1.49
C ALA A 43 -4.09 -7.15 2.14
N SER A 44 -4.02 -7.18 3.47
CA SER A 44 -3.28 -8.22 4.22
C SER A 44 -4.10 -9.49 4.51
N ARG A 45 -5.34 -9.60 4.02
CA ARG A 45 -6.27 -10.71 4.33
C ARG A 45 -5.69 -12.08 4.01
N ASP A 46 -4.98 -12.20 2.91
CA ASP A 46 -4.48 -13.47 2.38
C ASP A 46 -2.98 -13.67 2.65
N LEU A 47 -2.37 -12.83 3.51
CA LEU A 47 -0.98 -13.02 3.91
C LEU A 47 -0.79 -14.34 4.62
N ARG A 48 0.30 -15.02 4.28
CA ARG A 48 0.66 -16.30 4.84
C ARG A 48 1.00 -16.18 6.32
N VAL A 49 0.49 -17.10 7.12
CA VAL A 49 0.75 -17.17 8.56
C VAL A 49 1.43 -18.48 8.93
N GLU A 50 2.20 -18.47 10.00
CA GLU A 50 2.78 -19.65 10.63
C GLU A 50 2.38 -19.73 12.11
N GLN A 51 2.39 -20.95 12.62
CA GLN A 51 2.10 -21.23 14.02
C GLN A 51 3.38 -21.42 14.81
N PHE A 52 3.37 -20.97 16.06
CA PHE A 52 4.50 -21.14 16.98
C PHE A 52 4.02 -21.43 18.39
N PRO A 53 4.78 -22.22 19.21
CA PRO A 53 4.43 -22.47 20.58
C PRO A 53 4.62 -21.21 21.42
N LEU A 54 3.66 -20.93 22.31
CA LEU A 54 3.74 -19.85 23.29
C LEU A 54 3.11 -20.30 24.62
N THR A 55 3.45 -19.59 25.69
CA THR A 55 2.84 -19.77 27.00
C THR A 55 2.11 -18.51 27.40
N THR A 56 0.82 -18.66 27.66
CA THR A 56 -0.02 -17.59 28.22
C THR A 56 0.05 -17.63 29.76
N PRO A 57 -0.47 -16.63 30.47
CA PRO A 57 -0.58 -16.68 31.93
C PRO A 57 -1.40 -17.85 32.46
N VAL A 58 -2.21 -18.50 31.61
CA VAL A 58 -3.10 -19.63 32.01
C VAL A 58 -2.51 -21.00 31.64
N ALA A 59 -1.97 -21.14 30.40
CA ALA A 59 -1.49 -22.42 29.89
C ALA A 59 -0.60 -22.26 28.67
N ALA A 60 0.17 -23.31 28.34
CA ALA A 60 0.83 -23.44 27.05
C ALA A 60 -0.22 -23.57 25.93
N THR A 61 0.04 -22.92 24.80
CA THR A 61 -0.84 -22.88 23.63
C THR A 61 -0.05 -22.64 22.35
N THR A 62 -0.76 -22.47 21.24
CA THR A 62 -0.18 -22.13 19.93
C THR A 62 -0.59 -20.71 19.54
N GLY A 63 0.39 -19.89 19.17
CA GLY A 63 0.19 -18.56 18.60
C GLY A 63 0.29 -18.58 17.08
N THR A 64 -0.06 -17.44 16.47
CA THR A 64 0.01 -17.22 15.03
C THR A 64 0.76 -15.92 14.75
N ARG A 65 1.63 -15.92 13.76
CA ARG A 65 2.33 -14.72 13.25
C ARG A 65 2.40 -14.76 11.73
N LEU A 66 2.67 -13.62 11.10
CA LEU A 66 2.94 -13.59 9.67
C LEU A 66 4.21 -14.42 9.38
N ALA A 67 4.14 -15.27 8.36
CA ALA A 67 5.28 -16.07 7.95
C ALA A 67 6.36 -15.20 7.27
N ASP A 68 5.91 -14.37 6.33
CA ASP A 68 6.76 -13.45 5.58
C ASP A 68 6.06 -12.08 5.49
N PRO A 69 6.49 -11.10 6.29
CA PRO A 69 5.94 -9.75 6.20
C PRO A 69 6.18 -9.15 4.79
N PRO A 70 5.20 -8.42 4.24
CA PRO A 70 5.31 -7.83 2.93
C PRO A 70 6.33 -6.69 2.89
N ILE A 71 6.66 -6.25 1.67
CA ILE A 71 7.40 -5.02 1.43
C ILE A 71 6.39 -3.92 1.08
N ILE A 72 6.41 -2.82 1.81
CA ILE A 72 5.59 -1.64 1.53
C ILE A 72 6.37 -0.70 0.62
N VAL A 73 5.82 -0.37 -0.53
CA VAL A 73 6.49 0.48 -1.53
C VAL A 73 5.59 1.68 -1.85
N PRO A 74 5.81 2.83 -1.20
CA PRO A 74 5.12 4.06 -1.57
C PRO A 74 5.61 4.59 -2.92
N VAL A 75 4.67 5.05 -3.75
CA VAL A 75 4.99 5.89 -4.90
C VAL A 75 5.18 7.33 -4.38
N VAL A 76 6.43 7.75 -4.36
CA VAL A 76 6.81 9.05 -3.79
C VAL A 76 6.37 10.17 -4.75
N ARG A 77 5.73 11.24 -4.25
CA ARG A 77 5.65 11.69 -2.86
C ARG A 77 4.34 11.32 -2.16
N ALA A 78 3.24 11.17 -2.89
CA ALA A 78 1.90 11.01 -2.31
C ALA A 78 1.77 9.75 -1.42
N GLY A 79 2.39 8.64 -1.82
CA GLY A 79 2.39 7.39 -1.08
C GLY A 79 3.05 7.45 0.31
N LEU A 80 3.89 8.47 0.59
CA LEU A 80 4.52 8.62 1.91
C LEU A 80 3.51 8.71 3.06
N GLY A 81 2.33 9.30 2.80
CA GLY A 81 1.27 9.40 3.81
C GLY A 81 0.66 8.06 4.22
N MET A 82 0.93 6.98 3.48
CA MET A 82 0.42 5.64 3.75
C MET A 82 1.44 4.74 4.48
N ILE A 83 2.69 5.17 4.67
CA ILE A 83 3.73 4.36 5.32
C ILE A 83 3.39 4.12 6.80
N ASP A 84 3.17 5.18 7.57
CA ASP A 84 2.89 5.06 9.00
C ASP A 84 1.66 4.17 9.29
N PRO A 85 0.52 4.33 8.59
CA PRO A 85 -0.60 3.40 8.70
C PRO A 85 -0.23 1.96 8.39
N ALA A 86 0.56 1.72 7.35
CA ALA A 86 0.99 0.39 6.95
C ALA A 86 1.90 -0.26 7.99
N LEU A 87 2.92 0.44 8.49
CA LEU A 87 3.83 -0.05 9.53
C LEU A 87 3.14 -0.22 10.88
N LYS A 88 2.11 0.58 11.18
CA LYS A 88 1.30 0.36 12.38
C LYS A 88 0.53 -0.96 12.32
N MET A 89 0.05 -1.34 11.13
CA MET A 89 -0.66 -2.61 10.92
C MET A 89 0.29 -3.79 10.82
N ILE A 90 1.44 -3.62 10.18
CA ILE A 90 2.43 -4.67 9.92
C ILE A 90 3.81 -4.15 10.34
N PRO A 91 4.13 -4.17 11.66
CA PRO A 91 5.36 -3.56 12.19
C PRO A 91 6.66 -4.16 11.64
N ASP A 92 6.63 -5.42 11.23
CA ASP A 92 7.78 -6.15 10.69
C ASP A 92 7.92 -5.99 9.16
N ALA A 93 7.05 -5.21 8.51
CA ALA A 93 7.14 -4.95 7.08
C ALA A 93 8.41 -4.15 6.74
N GLN A 94 9.07 -4.53 5.65
CA GLN A 94 10.13 -3.72 5.06
C GLN A 94 9.56 -2.58 4.25
N VAL A 95 10.30 -1.48 4.11
CA VAL A 95 9.89 -0.36 3.26
C VAL A 95 10.92 -0.18 2.16
N GLY A 96 10.45 -0.19 0.91
CA GLY A 96 11.19 0.28 -0.26
C GLY A 96 10.62 1.60 -0.75
N PHE A 97 11.27 2.25 -1.71
CA PHE A 97 10.80 3.54 -2.24
C PHE A 97 10.94 3.57 -3.76
N ILE A 98 9.88 4.04 -4.43
CA ILE A 98 9.92 4.39 -5.84
C ILE A 98 9.49 5.85 -5.97
N GLY A 99 10.40 6.70 -6.45
CA GLY A 99 10.12 8.10 -6.73
C GLY A 99 9.98 8.34 -8.23
N LEU A 100 8.83 8.87 -8.64
CA LEU A 100 8.54 9.17 -10.03
C LEU A 100 8.26 10.66 -10.20
N ALA A 101 8.94 11.30 -11.15
CA ALA A 101 8.63 12.63 -11.62
C ALA A 101 7.93 12.53 -12.99
N ARG A 102 7.08 13.50 -13.32
CA ARG A 102 6.50 13.59 -14.65
C ARG A 102 7.41 14.43 -15.53
N ASN A 103 7.81 13.90 -16.68
CA ASN A 103 8.48 14.69 -17.69
C ASN A 103 7.52 15.80 -18.18
N GLU A 104 7.95 17.06 -18.13
CA GLU A 104 7.09 18.20 -18.49
C GLU A 104 6.72 18.26 -19.98
N VAL A 105 7.51 17.60 -20.83
CA VAL A 105 7.32 17.60 -22.29
C VAL A 105 6.56 16.36 -22.76
N THR A 106 7.01 15.15 -22.34
CA THR A 106 6.41 13.89 -22.80
C THR A 106 5.27 13.40 -21.88
N HIS A 107 5.16 13.99 -20.69
CA HIS A 107 4.25 13.56 -19.62
C HIS A 107 4.45 12.12 -19.14
N GLU A 108 5.54 11.48 -19.53
CA GLU A 108 5.89 10.14 -19.08
C GLU A 108 6.49 10.16 -17.67
N PRO A 109 6.25 9.12 -16.87
CA PRO A 109 6.90 8.98 -15.56
C PRO A 109 8.39 8.69 -15.74
N VAL A 110 9.23 9.46 -15.05
CA VAL A 110 10.69 9.30 -15.01
C VAL A 110 11.10 8.96 -13.58
N PRO A 111 11.73 7.81 -13.34
CA PRO A 111 12.20 7.46 -12.01
C PRO A 111 13.37 8.37 -11.59
N TYR A 112 13.31 8.89 -10.38
CA TYR A 112 14.39 9.65 -9.74
C TYR A 112 14.86 9.02 -8.43
N LEU A 113 14.13 8.03 -7.92
CA LEU A 113 14.47 7.29 -6.71
C LEU A 113 14.02 5.84 -6.87
N GLU A 114 14.94 4.91 -6.69
CA GLU A 114 14.68 3.49 -6.57
C GLU A 114 15.49 2.95 -5.40
N ALA A 115 14.87 2.84 -4.23
CA ALA A 115 15.47 2.26 -3.04
C ALA A 115 14.69 0.98 -2.69
N LEU A 116 15.06 -0.11 -3.34
CA LEU A 116 14.42 -1.41 -3.28
C LEU A 116 15.48 -2.50 -3.08
N PRO A 117 15.13 -3.67 -2.51
CA PRO A 117 15.98 -4.85 -2.61
C PRO A 117 16.27 -5.22 -4.08
N ASP A 118 17.45 -5.77 -4.33
CA ASP A 118 17.84 -6.19 -5.69
C ASP A 118 16.98 -7.34 -6.21
N ASP A 119 16.54 -8.24 -5.32
CA ASP A 119 15.71 -9.40 -5.64
C ASP A 119 14.43 -9.38 -4.77
N LEU A 120 13.28 -9.41 -5.42
CA LEU A 120 11.95 -9.44 -4.83
C LEU A 120 11.24 -10.78 -5.08
N SER A 121 11.98 -11.80 -5.58
CA SER A 121 11.40 -13.12 -5.86
C SER A 121 10.77 -13.73 -4.61
N GLY A 122 9.53 -14.21 -4.74
CA GLY A 122 8.78 -14.82 -3.64
C GLY A 122 8.33 -13.87 -2.53
N ARG A 123 8.50 -12.55 -2.69
CA ARG A 123 8.06 -11.54 -1.72
C ARG A 123 6.71 -10.96 -2.13
N THR A 124 5.82 -10.82 -1.15
CA THR A 124 4.59 -10.02 -1.32
C THR A 124 4.95 -8.54 -1.25
N VAL A 125 4.47 -7.76 -2.20
CA VAL A 125 4.73 -6.31 -2.29
C VAL A 125 3.41 -5.54 -2.30
N PHE A 126 3.26 -4.58 -1.39
CA PHE A 126 2.17 -3.62 -1.38
C PHE A 126 2.66 -2.28 -1.92
N VAL A 127 2.24 -1.94 -3.13
CA VAL A 127 2.48 -0.61 -3.71
C VAL A 127 1.40 0.32 -3.22
N VAL A 128 1.78 1.39 -2.52
CA VAL A 128 0.82 2.31 -1.92
C VAL A 128 0.87 3.68 -2.59
N ASP A 129 -0.26 4.12 -3.12
CA ASP A 129 -0.46 5.45 -3.71
C ASP A 129 -1.91 5.88 -3.45
N PRO A 130 -2.17 6.99 -2.76
CA PRO A 130 -3.53 7.39 -2.42
C PRO A 130 -4.42 7.68 -3.63
N MET A 131 -3.86 8.00 -4.79
CA MET A 131 -4.61 8.52 -5.94
C MET A 131 -4.24 7.80 -7.24
N LEU A 132 -5.11 6.92 -7.73
CA LEU A 132 -5.00 6.30 -9.03
C LEU A 132 -5.79 7.12 -10.08
N ALA A 133 -5.11 8.04 -10.77
CA ALA A 133 -5.73 8.89 -11.79
C ALA A 133 -5.74 8.21 -13.17
N THR A 134 -4.58 8.20 -13.86
CA THR A 134 -4.42 7.60 -15.20
C THR A 134 -3.65 6.28 -15.17
N GLY A 135 -3.20 5.84 -14.01
CA GLY A 135 -2.44 4.60 -13.85
C GLY A 135 -0.95 4.67 -14.23
N GLY A 136 -0.49 5.72 -14.92
CA GLY A 136 0.87 5.77 -15.46
C GLY A 136 1.97 5.58 -14.41
N SER A 137 1.89 6.28 -13.28
CA SER A 137 2.88 6.14 -12.18
C SER A 137 2.82 4.74 -11.54
N LEU A 138 1.61 4.25 -11.26
CA LEU A 138 1.43 2.94 -10.67
C LEU A 138 1.92 1.81 -11.58
N LEU A 139 1.58 1.86 -12.87
CA LEU A 139 2.04 0.89 -13.86
C LEU A 139 3.58 0.89 -13.98
N HIS A 140 4.20 2.06 -13.94
CA HIS A 140 5.66 2.17 -13.98
C HIS A 140 6.29 1.57 -12.71
N ALA A 141 5.73 1.85 -11.53
CA ALA A 141 6.18 1.24 -10.28
C ALA A 141 6.06 -0.29 -10.31
N VAL A 142 4.92 -0.83 -10.78
CA VAL A 142 4.71 -2.27 -10.91
C VAL A 142 5.74 -2.91 -11.87
N ARG A 143 6.09 -2.25 -12.98
CA ARG A 143 7.14 -2.74 -13.89
C ARG A 143 8.51 -2.81 -13.23
N ILE A 144 8.92 -1.76 -12.50
CA ILE A 144 10.18 -1.75 -11.74
C ILE A 144 10.24 -2.93 -10.76
N LEU A 145 9.13 -3.22 -10.07
CA LEU A 145 9.05 -4.33 -9.12
C LEU A 145 9.09 -5.69 -9.82
N ALA A 146 8.38 -5.83 -10.93
CA ALA A 146 8.38 -7.05 -11.74
C ALA A 146 9.76 -7.35 -12.34
N ASP A 147 10.48 -6.33 -12.82
CA ASP A 147 11.86 -6.44 -13.32
C ASP A 147 12.85 -6.93 -12.24
N ARG A 148 12.51 -6.73 -10.95
CA ARG A 148 13.23 -7.26 -9.78
C ARG A 148 12.70 -8.60 -9.27
N GLY A 149 11.84 -9.27 -10.04
CA GLY A 149 11.33 -10.61 -9.73
C GLY A 149 10.07 -10.66 -8.86
N ALA A 150 9.43 -9.52 -8.52
CA ALA A 150 8.18 -9.54 -7.78
C ALA A 150 7.04 -10.11 -8.65
N THR A 151 6.37 -11.14 -8.13
CA THR A 151 5.22 -11.79 -8.80
C THR A 151 3.92 -11.63 -8.04
N ASP A 152 3.99 -11.26 -6.78
CA ASP A 152 2.85 -11.00 -5.90
C ASP A 152 2.83 -9.52 -5.52
N ILE A 153 2.13 -8.72 -6.32
CA ILE A 153 2.06 -7.27 -6.18
C ILE A 153 0.61 -6.85 -6.01
N THR A 154 0.31 -6.20 -4.88
CA THR A 154 -0.99 -5.59 -4.62
C THR A 154 -0.84 -4.06 -4.58
N ALA A 155 -1.57 -3.37 -5.45
CA ALA A 155 -1.67 -1.92 -5.42
C ALA A 155 -2.79 -1.50 -4.45
N VAL A 156 -2.47 -0.59 -3.52
CA VAL A 156 -3.42 -0.08 -2.53
C VAL A 156 -3.65 1.40 -2.78
N CYS A 157 -4.86 1.72 -3.26
CA CYS A 157 -5.26 3.09 -3.59
C CYS A 157 -6.54 3.48 -2.84
N MET A 158 -6.64 4.73 -2.40
CA MET A 158 -7.81 5.23 -1.68
C MET A 158 -8.91 5.71 -2.62
N VAL A 159 -8.51 6.35 -3.70
CA VAL A 159 -9.41 6.86 -4.74
C VAL A 159 -8.86 6.47 -6.11
N SER A 160 -9.73 5.95 -6.96
CA SER A 160 -9.38 5.58 -8.33
C SER A 160 -10.33 6.27 -9.31
N ALA A 161 -9.77 6.80 -10.39
CA ALA A 161 -10.54 7.25 -11.55
C ALA A 161 -10.66 6.12 -12.58
N GLN A 162 -11.76 6.09 -13.33
CA GLN A 162 -12.02 5.05 -14.33
C GLN A 162 -10.84 4.82 -15.29
N PRO A 163 -10.18 5.86 -15.88
CA PRO A 163 -9.06 5.65 -16.79
C PRO A 163 -7.82 4.98 -16.16
N GLY A 164 -7.70 4.96 -14.83
CA GLY A 164 -6.61 4.29 -14.14
C GLY A 164 -6.91 2.84 -13.79
N VAL A 165 -8.18 2.44 -13.92
CA VAL A 165 -8.69 1.09 -13.60
C VAL A 165 -8.78 0.25 -14.87
N ASP A 166 -9.04 0.88 -16.02
CA ASP A 166 -9.12 0.25 -17.36
C ASP A 166 -7.73 -0.15 -17.88
#